data_ce48cbaf032a7b3b35d0b2b2eeb97cf4
#
_entry.id   ce48cbaf032a7b3b35d0b2b2eeb97cf4
#
_cell.length_a   1.000
_cell.length_b   1.000
_cell.length_c   1.000
_cell.angle_alpha   90.00
_cell.angle_beta   90.00
_cell.angle_gamma   90.00
#
_symmetry.space_group_name_H-M   'P 1'
#
loop_
_entity.id
_entity.type
_entity.pdbx_description
1 polymer ?
#
loop_
_entity_poly.entity_id
_entity_poly.type
_entity_poly.pdbx_seq_one_letter_code
_entity_poly.pdbx_strand_id
1 'polypeptide(L)'
;MKKFLIRRDMEGAGSLPKHELNNAGKGSEGVLEEMRSEGKNIMQEQSYVIGNAIYCVYNADSADLIKEHSERSGAPANEISEISTVIQHNTSVVS
;
A
#
# COMPACT_ATOMS: atom_id res chain seq x y z
N MET A 1 7.31 -13.99 2.51
CA MET A 1 7.15 -12.74 1.76
C MET A 1 7.95 -11.63 2.43
N LYS A 2 8.41 -10.68 1.65
CA LYS A 2 9.06 -9.49 2.15
C LYS A 2 8.02 -8.41 2.45
N LYS A 3 8.35 -7.48 3.34
CA LYS A 3 7.49 -6.35 3.68
C LYS A 3 8.07 -5.08 3.05
N PHE A 4 7.18 -4.25 2.50
CA PHE A 4 7.57 -3.00 1.82
C PHE A 4 6.73 -1.83 2.30
N LEU A 5 7.35 -0.66 2.36
CA LEU A 5 6.65 0.61 2.54
C LEU A 5 6.67 1.35 1.21
N ILE A 6 5.49 1.73 0.74
CA ILE A 6 5.33 2.43 -0.54
C ILE A 6 4.80 3.82 -0.27
N ARG A 7 5.45 4.84 -0.85
CA ARG A 7 4.92 6.20 -0.84
C ARG A 7 4.23 6.47 -2.16
N ARG A 8 3.00 6.94 -2.08
CA ARG A 8 2.22 7.41 -3.22
C ARG A 8 1.93 8.89 -3.02
N ASP A 9 2.51 9.74 -3.85
CA ASP A 9 2.25 11.16 -3.78
C ASP A 9 0.86 11.46 -4.35
N MET A 10 0.04 12.13 -3.56
CA MET A 10 -1.32 12.49 -3.94
C MET A 10 -1.66 13.82 -3.27
N GLU A 11 -1.62 14.89 -4.04
CA GLU A 11 -1.93 16.22 -3.53
C GLU A 11 -3.34 16.25 -2.93
N GLY A 12 -3.45 16.76 -1.70
CA GLY A 12 -4.73 16.88 -1.01
C GLY A 12 -5.28 15.58 -0.43
N ALA A 13 -4.50 14.50 -0.42
CA ALA A 13 -4.98 13.21 0.08
C ALA A 13 -5.56 13.29 1.50
N GLY A 14 -4.91 14.05 2.38
CA GLY A 14 -5.35 14.20 3.76
C GLY A 14 -6.69 14.93 3.92
N SER A 15 -7.16 15.61 2.87
CA SER A 15 -8.42 16.35 2.86
C SER A 15 -9.53 15.61 2.11
N LEU A 16 -9.26 14.44 1.55
CA LEU A 16 -10.27 13.67 0.83
C LEU A 16 -11.28 13.07 1.79
N PRO A 17 -12.57 13.04 1.40
CA PRO A 17 -13.59 12.34 2.18
C PRO A 17 -13.27 10.86 2.30
N LYS A 18 -13.64 10.28 3.44
CA LYS A 18 -13.37 8.87 3.72
C LYS A 18 -13.91 7.92 2.64
N HIS A 19 -15.09 8.23 2.08
CA HIS A 19 -15.68 7.37 1.06
C HIS A 19 -14.86 7.36 -0.23
N GLU A 20 -14.23 8.46 -0.60
CA GLU A 20 -13.35 8.49 -1.77
C GLU A 20 -12.07 7.68 -1.54
N LEU A 21 -11.50 7.78 -0.33
CA LEU A 21 -10.35 6.98 0.06
C LEU A 21 -10.69 5.49 0.07
N ASN A 22 -11.87 5.13 0.58
CA ASN A 22 -12.33 3.75 0.58
C ASN A 22 -12.55 3.21 -0.83
N ASN A 23 -13.06 4.03 -1.74
CA ASN A 23 -13.26 3.64 -3.13
C ASN A 23 -11.92 3.39 -3.83
N ALA A 24 -10.93 4.24 -3.58
CA ALA A 24 -9.58 4.02 -4.09
C ALA A 24 -8.98 2.71 -3.56
N GLY A 25 -9.20 2.43 -2.27
CA GLY A 25 -8.75 1.18 -1.65
C GLY A 25 -9.40 -0.05 -2.28
N LYS A 26 -10.70 0.02 -2.60
CA LYS A 26 -11.41 -1.09 -3.25
C LYS A 26 -10.87 -1.35 -4.65
N GLY A 27 -10.55 -0.30 -5.41
CA GLY A 27 -9.96 -0.44 -6.73
C GLY A 27 -8.58 -1.12 -6.65
N SER A 28 -7.77 -0.71 -5.70
CA SER A 28 -6.47 -1.31 -5.44
C SER A 28 -6.59 -2.79 -5.06
N GLU A 29 -7.53 -3.12 -4.17
CA GLU A 29 -7.76 -4.50 -3.73
C GLU A 29 -8.22 -5.39 -4.87
N GLY A 30 -9.05 -4.87 -5.78
CA GLY A 30 -9.49 -5.62 -6.96
C GLY A 30 -8.31 -6.07 -7.82
N VAL A 31 -7.32 -5.20 -8.02
CA VAL A 31 -6.10 -5.54 -8.76
C VAL A 31 -5.27 -6.58 -8.00
N LEU A 32 -5.18 -6.44 -6.67
CA LEU A 32 -4.45 -7.42 -5.85
C LEU A 32 -5.10 -8.81 -5.94
N GLU A 33 -6.43 -8.88 -5.89
CA GLU A 33 -7.14 -10.14 -6.05
C GLU A 33 -6.88 -10.78 -7.41
N GLU A 34 -6.88 -9.98 -8.47
CA GLU A 34 -6.55 -10.46 -9.80
C GLU A 34 -5.14 -11.03 -9.86
N MET A 35 -4.17 -10.32 -9.30
CA MET A 35 -2.77 -10.78 -9.26
C MET A 35 -2.63 -12.07 -8.45
N ARG A 36 -3.30 -12.17 -7.30
CA ARG A 36 -3.27 -13.39 -6.50
C ARG A 36 -3.89 -14.58 -7.24
N SER A 37 -4.94 -14.33 -8.02
CA SER A 37 -5.55 -15.39 -8.85
C SER A 37 -4.61 -15.92 -9.92
N GLU A 38 -3.60 -15.13 -10.30
CA GLU A 38 -2.56 -15.51 -11.23
C GLU A 38 -1.38 -16.21 -10.55
N GLY A 39 -1.46 -16.45 -9.25
CA GLY A 39 -0.40 -17.11 -8.48
C GLY A 39 0.66 -16.15 -7.93
N LYS A 40 0.44 -14.85 -8.01
CA LYS A 40 1.38 -13.84 -7.50
C LYS A 40 1.09 -13.57 -6.03
N ASN A 41 2.14 -13.62 -5.20
CA ASN A 41 2.02 -13.40 -3.76
C ASN A 41 2.20 -11.91 -3.45
N ILE A 42 1.09 -11.21 -3.31
CA ILE A 42 1.07 -9.81 -2.95
C ILE A 42 -0.19 -9.51 -2.14
N MET A 43 0.00 -8.81 -1.03
CA MET A 43 -1.10 -8.38 -0.15
C MET A 43 -0.80 -6.98 0.37
N GLN A 44 -1.84 -6.20 0.59
CA GLN A 44 -1.73 -4.90 1.24
C GLN A 44 -2.18 -5.04 2.68
N GLU A 45 -1.35 -4.59 3.61
CA GLU A 45 -1.64 -4.72 5.03
C GLU A 45 -2.47 -3.54 5.53
N GLN A 46 -2.00 -2.33 5.30
CA GLN A 46 -2.71 -1.11 5.69
C GLN A 46 -2.10 0.11 5.00
N SER A 47 -2.80 1.23 5.06
CA SER A 47 -2.36 2.48 4.48
C SER A 47 -2.52 3.62 5.48
N TYR A 48 -1.62 4.59 5.41
CA TYR A 48 -1.65 5.81 6.20
C TYR A 48 -1.80 6.99 5.25
N VAL A 49 -2.80 7.84 5.49
CA VAL A 49 -3.02 9.03 4.69
C VAL A 49 -2.44 10.22 5.43
N ILE A 50 -1.49 10.91 4.82
CA ILE A 50 -0.77 12.03 5.44
C ILE A 50 -0.69 13.17 4.45
N GLY A 51 -1.35 14.30 4.75
CA GLY A 51 -1.22 15.50 3.93
C GLY A 51 -1.36 15.26 2.43
N ASN A 52 -0.23 15.18 1.73
CA ASN A 52 -0.19 15.03 0.28
C ASN A 52 0.36 13.67 -0.17
N ALA A 53 0.26 12.66 0.69
CA ALA A 53 0.77 11.33 0.36
C ALA A 53 -0.02 10.24 1.05
N ILE A 54 0.01 9.05 0.46
CA ILE A 54 -0.49 7.83 1.08
C ILE A 54 0.68 6.87 1.20
N TYR A 55 0.90 6.37 2.41
CA TYR A 55 1.93 5.38 2.69
C TYR A 55 1.26 4.02 2.88
N CYS A 56 1.65 3.06 2.06
CA CYS A 56 1.05 1.72 2.07
C CYS A 56 2.06 0.68 2.51
N VAL A 57 1.64 -0.23 3.38
CA VAL A 57 2.45 -1.38 3.77
C VAL A 57 1.97 -2.59 2.99
N TYR A 58 2.89 -3.20 2.24
CA TYR A 58 2.62 -4.38 1.43
C TYR A 58 3.47 -5.55 1.87
N ASN A 59 2.94 -6.76 1.69
CA ASN A 59 3.72 -7.99 1.80
C ASN A 59 3.72 -8.62 0.41
N ALA A 60 4.89 -8.86 -0.15
CA ALA A 60 5.03 -9.38 -1.51
C ALA A 60 6.33 -10.18 -1.63
N ASP A 61 6.38 -11.08 -2.61
CA ASP A 61 7.59 -11.86 -2.85
C ASP A 61 8.73 -11.01 -3.40
N SER A 62 8.41 -9.92 -4.11
CA SER A 62 9.42 -9.02 -4.66
C SER A 62 8.85 -7.62 -4.88
N ALA A 63 9.75 -6.65 -5.01
CA ALA A 63 9.38 -5.28 -5.36
C ALA A 63 8.75 -5.20 -6.76
N ASP A 64 9.10 -6.11 -7.66
CA ASP A 64 8.55 -6.13 -9.02
C ASP A 64 7.04 -6.35 -9.01
N LEU A 65 6.52 -7.14 -8.07
CA LEU A 65 5.08 -7.33 -7.93
C LEU A 65 4.37 -6.03 -7.53
N ILE A 66 5.02 -5.22 -6.72
CA ILE A 66 4.48 -3.92 -6.32
C ILE A 66 4.45 -2.97 -7.51
N LYS A 67 5.50 -2.98 -8.33
CA LYS A 67 5.54 -2.18 -9.55
C LYS A 67 4.45 -2.61 -10.53
N GLU A 68 4.24 -3.91 -10.68
CA GLU A 68 3.17 -4.45 -11.52
C GLU A 68 1.80 -3.99 -11.01
N HIS A 69 1.56 -4.09 -9.71
CA HIS A 69 0.32 -3.63 -9.11
C HIS A 69 0.10 -2.14 -9.38
N SER A 70 1.14 -1.34 -9.24
CA SER A 70 1.09 0.10 -9.51
C SER A 70 0.70 0.38 -10.97
N GLU A 71 1.28 -0.33 -11.92
CA GLU A 71 0.96 -0.18 -13.33
C GLU A 71 -0.48 -0.58 -13.64
N ARG A 72 -0.94 -1.70 -13.11
CA ARG A 72 -2.30 -2.21 -13.33
C ARG A 72 -3.37 -1.33 -12.70
N SER A 73 -3.11 -0.82 -11.50
CA SER A 73 -4.09 0.00 -10.77
C SER A 73 -4.08 1.45 -11.19
N GLY A 74 -3.03 1.90 -11.87
CA GLY A 74 -2.84 3.29 -12.22
C GLY A 74 -2.41 4.19 -11.06
N ALA A 75 -2.21 3.63 -9.87
CA ALA A 75 -1.75 4.38 -8.71
C ALA A 75 -0.22 4.43 -8.69
N PRO A 76 0.40 5.61 -8.58
CA PRO A 76 1.85 5.72 -8.64
C PRO A 76 2.51 5.11 -7.40
N ALA A 77 3.65 4.48 -7.59
CA ALA A 77 4.54 4.07 -6.50
C ALA A 77 5.80 4.93 -6.62
N ASN A 78 5.78 6.06 -5.95
CA ASN A 78 6.86 7.06 -6.05
C ASN A 78 8.14 6.59 -5.34
N GLU A 79 7.98 5.80 -4.28
CA GLU A 79 9.10 5.21 -3.56
C GLU A 79 8.67 3.86 -3.02
N ILE A 80 9.52 2.84 -3.23
CA ILE A 80 9.31 1.48 -2.74
C ILE A 80 10.52 1.14 -1.88
N SER A 81 10.30 0.95 -0.57
CA SER A 81 11.37 0.65 0.37
C SER A 81 11.13 -0.69 1.04
N GLU A 82 12.10 -1.58 0.99
CA GLU A 82 11.98 -2.85 1.70
C GLU A 82 12.18 -2.60 3.20
N ILE A 83 11.27 -3.13 4.00
CA ILE A 83 11.34 -3.06 5.47
C ILE A 83 12.16 -4.25 5.94
N SER A 84 13.35 -3.97 6.47
CA SER A 84 14.27 -5.03 6.94
C SER A 84 13.75 -5.71 8.20
N THR A 85 13.18 -4.93 9.12
CA THR A 85 12.68 -5.46 10.38
C THR A 85 11.63 -4.52 10.96
N VAL A 86 10.78 -5.07 11.81
CA VAL A 86 9.75 -4.29 12.51
C VAL A 86 10.06 -4.34 14.00
N ILE A 87 10.13 -3.18 14.64
CA ILE A 87 10.30 -3.08 16.08
C ILE A 87 8.91 -2.85 16.67
N GLN A 88 8.47 -3.77 17.52
CA GLN A 88 7.19 -3.63 18.21
C GLN A 88 7.43 -3.09 19.60
N HIS A 89 6.61 -2.13 20.01
CA HIS A 89 6.71 -1.48 21.31
C HIS A 89 5.49 -1.86 22.15
N ASN A 90 5.76 -2.48 23.30
CA ASN A 90 4.69 -2.97 24.19
C ASN A 90 4.06 -1.88 25.06
N THR A 91 4.70 -0.71 25.11
CA THR A 91 4.28 0.38 26.00
C THR A 91 3.44 1.44 25.30
N SER A 92 3.24 1.29 23.97
CA SER A 92 2.45 2.23 23.20
C SER A 92 0.98 1.81 23.17
N VAL A 93 0.09 2.75 23.45
CA VAL A 93 -1.34 2.55 23.29
C VAL A 93 -1.71 3.06 21.90
N VAL A 94 -2.24 2.16 21.08
CA VAL A 94 -2.69 2.50 19.71
C VAL A 94 -4.18 2.78 19.77
N SER A 95 -4.56 3.97 19.36
CA SER A 95 -5.95 4.38 19.32
C SER A 95 -6.43 4.59 17.88
#